data_e2231c682c1a12c05136519e234fcdee
#
_entry.id   e2231c682c1a12c05136519e234fcdee
#
_cell.length_a   1.000
_cell.length_b   1.000
_cell.length_c   1.000
_cell.angle_alpha   90.00
_cell.angle_beta   90.00
_cell.angle_gamma   90.00
#
_symmetry.space_group_name_H-M   'P 1'
#
loop_
_entity.id
_entity.type
_entity.pdbx_description
1 polymer ?
#
loop_
_entity_poly.entity_id
_entity_poly.type
_entity_poly.pdbx_seq_one_letter_code
_entity_poly.pdbx_strand_id
1 'polypeptide(L)'
;IQHPRLMALCPTSVNTIRVATLLGDKKEGIVYAYIRIGNGKVMDNVDCGGMAAPIDLETGVISGVGANKSGEVYEIHPMTGKRIPGTQIPYWNEVKAMCLKAMHVVPQVRFVAWDVAITPTGPVFIEGNSFPSHAIPQFAAHFPDGIGILPRFEEFIDL
;
A
#
# COMPACT_ATOMS: atom_id res chain seq x y z
N ILE A 1 9.49 -15.81 -4.98
CA ILE A 1 9.50 -16.00 -3.50
C ILE A 1 9.44 -14.63 -2.85
N GLN A 2 8.51 -14.44 -1.93
CA GLN A 2 8.33 -13.21 -1.16
C GLN A 2 9.39 -13.09 -0.04
N HIS A 3 9.72 -11.86 0.34
CA HIS A 3 10.63 -11.61 1.46
C HIS A 3 10.12 -12.25 2.78
N PRO A 4 10.99 -12.91 3.57
CA PRO A 4 10.57 -13.65 4.77
C PRO A 4 9.77 -12.82 5.79
N ARG A 5 10.09 -11.54 5.96
CA ARG A 5 9.35 -10.64 6.87
C ARG A 5 7.88 -10.46 6.46
N LEU A 6 7.60 -10.38 5.16
CA LEU A 6 6.22 -10.28 4.66
C LEU A 6 5.54 -11.66 4.64
N MET A 7 6.29 -12.73 4.36
CA MET A 7 5.77 -14.10 4.53
C MET A 7 5.29 -14.37 5.95
N ALA A 8 5.93 -13.76 6.95
CA ALA A 8 5.52 -13.90 8.35
C ALA A 8 4.15 -13.27 8.64
N LEU A 9 3.73 -12.26 7.88
CA LEU A 9 2.37 -11.70 7.97
C LEU A 9 1.34 -12.67 7.41
N CYS A 10 1.52 -13.11 6.17
CA CYS A 10 0.68 -14.13 5.55
C CYS A 10 1.51 -14.93 4.53
N PRO A 11 1.75 -16.24 4.77
CA PRO A 11 2.58 -17.06 3.89
C PRO A 11 1.83 -17.58 2.66
N THR A 12 0.51 -17.53 2.63
CA THR A 12 -0.33 -18.15 1.57
C THR A 12 -0.49 -17.27 0.33
N SER A 13 -0.15 -15.99 0.41
CA SER A 13 -0.23 -15.03 -0.70
C SER A 13 1.01 -14.15 -0.78
N VAL A 14 1.21 -13.49 -1.91
CA VAL A 14 2.14 -12.37 -2.02
C VAL A 14 1.45 -11.17 -1.38
N ASN A 15 2.02 -10.62 -0.29
CA ASN A 15 1.49 -9.42 0.35
C ASN A 15 2.00 -8.20 -0.43
N THR A 16 1.17 -7.65 -1.28
CA THR A 16 1.53 -6.63 -2.26
C THR A 16 1.51 -5.23 -1.67
N ILE A 17 2.55 -4.46 -1.94
CA ILE A 17 2.61 -3.04 -1.58
C ILE A 17 1.99 -2.24 -2.73
N ARG A 18 0.99 -1.42 -2.45
CA ARG A 18 0.47 -0.43 -3.39
C ARG A 18 1.03 0.94 -3.07
N VAL A 19 1.69 1.56 -4.06
CA VAL A 19 2.26 2.90 -3.96
C VAL A 19 1.62 3.78 -5.03
N ALA A 20 0.93 4.83 -4.64
CA ALA A 20 0.31 5.76 -5.57
C ALA A 20 1.18 7.00 -5.77
N THR A 21 1.54 7.27 -7.02
CA THR A 21 2.32 8.44 -7.43
C THR A 21 1.47 9.41 -8.24
N LEU A 22 1.72 10.70 -8.08
CA LEU A 22 1.01 11.76 -8.79
C LEU A 22 1.99 12.82 -9.31
N LEU A 23 1.91 13.11 -10.61
CA LEU A 23 2.49 14.29 -11.25
C LEU A 23 1.48 15.44 -11.11
N GLY A 24 1.49 16.11 -9.98
CA GLY A 24 0.57 17.20 -9.68
C GLY A 24 1.03 18.54 -10.24
N ASP A 25 0.16 19.55 -10.16
CA ASP A 25 0.49 20.90 -10.62
C ASP A 25 1.31 21.68 -9.57
N LYS A 26 1.13 21.34 -8.30
CA LYS A 26 1.86 21.94 -7.17
C LYS A 26 3.13 21.18 -6.83
N LYS A 27 3.07 19.86 -6.89
CA LYS A 27 4.15 18.97 -6.49
C LYS A 27 3.98 17.59 -7.15
N GLU A 28 5.06 16.87 -7.29
CA GLU A 28 5.07 15.48 -7.72
C GLU A 28 5.61 14.57 -6.62
N GLY A 29 5.17 13.31 -6.61
CA GLY A 29 5.64 12.33 -5.63
C GLY A 29 4.64 11.25 -5.27
N ILE A 30 4.86 10.62 -4.11
CA ILE A 30 4.00 9.59 -3.57
C ILE A 30 2.89 10.22 -2.73
N VAL A 31 1.63 9.97 -3.11
CA VAL A 31 0.46 10.47 -2.39
C VAL A 31 0.16 9.59 -1.17
N TYR A 32 0.13 8.27 -1.38
CA TYR A 32 -0.11 7.29 -0.33
C TYR A 32 0.54 5.95 -0.64
N ALA A 33 0.68 5.12 0.38
CA ALA A 33 1.02 3.72 0.24
C ALA A 33 0.27 2.86 1.26
N TYR A 34 -0.05 1.63 0.88
CA TYR A 34 -0.59 0.62 1.78
C TYR A 34 -0.13 -0.78 1.35
N ILE A 35 -0.14 -1.70 2.31
CA ILE A 35 0.07 -3.12 2.03
C ILE A 35 -1.27 -3.83 1.97
N ARG A 36 -1.45 -4.72 0.98
CA ARG A 36 -2.50 -5.74 0.98
C ARG A 36 -1.94 -6.99 1.62
N ILE A 37 -2.67 -7.54 2.57
CA ILE A 37 -2.27 -8.72 3.33
C ILE A 37 -3.32 -9.79 3.10
N GLY A 38 -2.91 -10.97 2.65
CA GLY A 38 -3.81 -12.08 2.46
C GLY A 38 -4.38 -12.61 3.79
N ASN A 39 -5.43 -13.43 3.69
CA ASN A 39 -6.07 -14.06 4.83
C ASN A 39 -6.44 -15.51 4.49
N GLY A 40 -5.43 -16.36 4.30
CA GLY A 40 -5.58 -17.80 4.07
C GLY A 40 -5.87 -18.22 2.62
N LYS A 41 -6.07 -17.27 1.70
CA LYS A 41 -6.20 -17.53 0.27
C LYS A 41 -4.89 -17.23 -0.45
N VAL A 42 -4.77 -17.70 -1.69
CA VAL A 42 -3.59 -17.45 -2.53
C VAL A 42 -3.48 -15.98 -2.95
N MET A 43 -4.63 -15.28 -3.04
CA MET A 43 -4.67 -13.86 -3.38
C MET A 43 -4.77 -12.99 -2.12
N ASP A 44 -4.05 -11.89 -2.11
CA ASP A 44 -4.09 -10.85 -1.08
C ASP A 44 -5.22 -9.84 -1.28
N ASN A 45 -6.04 -10.02 -2.32
CA ASN A 45 -7.09 -9.09 -2.69
C ASN A 45 -8.09 -8.92 -1.54
N VAL A 46 -8.36 -7.67 -1.19
CA VAL A 46 -9.33 -7.28 -0.14
C VAL A 46 -10.74 -7.80 -0.45
N ASP A 47 -11.10 -7.91 -1.74
CA ASP A 47 -12.38 -8.51 -2.18
C ASP A 47 -12.46 -10.02 -1.92
N CYS A 48 -11.33 -10.68 -1.72
CA CYS A 48 -11.24 -12.11 -1.44
C CYS A 48 -11.05 -12.43 0.05
N GLY A 49 -11.30 -11.47 0.93
CA GLY A 49 -11.16 -11.61 2.38
C GLY A 49 -9.79 -11.19 2.93
N GLY A 50 -8.93 -10.62 2.09
CA GLY A 50 -7.70 -9.95 2.52
C GLY A 50 -8.00 -8.63 3.23
N MET A 51 -6.95 -8.01 3.74
CA MET A 51 -7.01 -6.73 4.43
C MET A 51 -5.96 -5.76 3.87
N ALA A 52 -6.15 -4.48 4.12
CA ALA A 52 -5.17 -3.45 3.79
C ALA A 52 -4.77 -2.67 5.04
N ALA A 53 -3.51 -2.30 5.13
CA ALA A 53 -2.97 -1.48 6.21
C ALA A 53 -2.11 -0.34 5.64
N PRO A 54 -2.22 0.89 6.17
CA PRO A 54 -1.47 2.04 5.67
C PRO A 54 0.01 1.91 6.01
N ILE A 55 0.86 2.48 5.16
CA ILE A 55 2.30 2.55 5.35
C ILE A 55 2.68 4.02 5.53
N ASP A 56 3.46 4.31 6.57
CA ASP A 56 4.09 5.61 6.75
C ASP A 56 5.11 5.85 5.63
N LEU A 57 4.94 6.93 4.88
CA LEU A 57 5.73 7.19 3.67
C LEU A 57 7.20 7.53 3.96
N GLU A 58 7.49 8.06 5.13
CA GLU A 58 8.85 8.41 5.53
C GLU A 58 9.62 7.18 5.95
N THR A 59 9.05 6.40 6.86
CA THR A 59 9.73 5.28 7.52
C THR A 59 9.54 3.93 6.84
N GLY A 60 8.44 3.74 6.09
CA GLY A 60 8.05 2.45 5.51
C GLY A 60 7.50 1.47 6.54
N VAL A 61 7.12 1.95 7.71
CA VAL A 61 6.49 1.14 8.75
C VAL A 61 4.98 1.09 8.52
N ILE A 62 4.36 -0.06 8.70
CA ILE A 62 2.90 -0.17 8.72
C ILE A 62 2.38 0.63 9.90
N SER A 63 1.63 1.70 9.63
CA SER A 63 1.23 2.70 10.61
C SER A 63 -0.16 2.50 11.21
N GLY A 64 -0.93 1.54 10.69
CA GLY A 64 -2.29 1.28 11.15
C GLY A 64 -2.67 -0.19 11.12
N VAL A 65 -3.87 -0.48 11.62
CA VAL A 65 -4.44 -1.83 11.62
C VAL A 65 -4.75 -2.32 10.21
N GLY A 66 -4.81 -3.63 10.01
CA GLY A 66 -5.42 -4.22 8.82
C GLY A 66 -6.93 -3.96 8.84
N ALA A 67 -7.49 -3.54 7.72
CA ALA A 67 -8.92 -3.33 7.57
C ALA A 67 -9.41 -3.92 6.24
N ASN A 68 -10.68 -4.33 6.20
CA ASN A 68 -11.32 -4.85 5.00
C ASN A 68 -12.58 -4.05 4.63
N LYS A 69 -13.18 -4.40 3.49
CA LYS A 69 -14.39 -3.72 3.00
C LYS A 69 -15.64 -3.95 3.86
N SER A 70 -15.64 -4.99 4.69
CA SER A 70 -16.73 -5.28 5.64
C SER A 70 -16.62 -4.46 6.93
N GLY A 71 -15.57 -3.64 7.07
CA GLY A 71 -15.34 -2.82 8.27
C GLY A 71 -14.67 -3.57 9.41
N GLU A 72 -14.24 -4.80 9.20
CA GLU A 72 -13.46 -5.55 10.18
C GLU A 72 -12.04 -5.01 10.26
N VAL A 73 -11.48 -4.98 11.47
CA VAL A 73 -10.13 -4.49 11.75
C VAL A 73 -9.31 -5.54 12.47
N TYR A 74 -8.01 -5.56 12.15
CA TYR A 74 -7.07 -6.55 12.67
C TYR A 74 -5.76 -5.88 13.10
N GLU A 75 -5.52 -5.85 14.39
CA GLU A 75 -4.21 -5.47 14.93
C GLU A 75 -3.24 -6.67 14.86
N ILE A 76 -3.79 -7.86 15.11
CA ILE A 76 -3.09 -9.14 15.01
C ILE A 76 -3.67 -9.92 13.84
N HIS A 77 -2.81 -10.46 12.99
CA HIS A 77 -3.24 -11.27 11.86
C HIS A 77 -3.91 -12.57 12.35
N PRO A 78 -5.17 -12.86 11.96
CA PRO A 78 -5.96 -13.93 12.57
C PRO A 78 -5.39 -15.32 12.36
N MET A 79 -4.64 -15.55 11.27
CA MET A 79 -4.04 -16.87 10.99
C MET A 79 -2.64 -17.04 11.55
N THR A 80 -1.83 -15.99 11.57
CA THR A 80 -0.41 -16.09 11.90
C THR A 80 -0.08 -15.60 13.29
N GLY A 81 -1.00 -14.86 13.94
CA GLY A 81 -0.75 -14.23 15.24
C GLY A 81 0.28 -13.08 15.18
N LYS A 82 0.70 -12.65 14.00
CA LYS A 82 1.65 -11.55 13.85
C LYS A 82 0.97 -10.21 14.00
N ARG A 83 1.62 -9.30 14.73
CA ARG A 83 1.18 -7.91 14.82
C ARG A 83 1.39 -7.21 13.49
N ILE A 84 0.35 -6.53 12.98
CA ILE A 84 0.37 -5.82 11.68
C ILE A 84 1.00 -4.44 11.83
N PRO A 85 0.49 -3.52 12.69
CA PRO A 85 1.14 -2.22 12.90
C PRO A 85 2.55 -2.40 13.46
N GLY A 86 3.47 -1.56 13.01
CA GLY A 86 4.88 -1.59 13.43
C GLY A 86 5.77 -2.50 12.59
N THR A 87 5.21 -3.27 11.66
CA THR A 87 6.01 -4.06 10.72
C THR A 87 6.71 -3.16 9.72
N GLN A 88 8.03 -3.27 9.61
CA GLN A 88 8.85 -2.56 8.63
C GLN A 88 8.75 -3.22 7.26
N ILE A 89 8.37 -2.47 6.23
CA ILE A 89 8.48 -2.90 4.84
C ILE A 89 9.97 -2.96 4.46
N PRO A 90 10.48 -4.13 4.04
CA PRO A 90 11.86 -4.24 3.59
C PRO A 90 12.10 -3.42 2.32
N TYR A 91 13.31 -2.90 2.14
CA TYR A 91 13.72 -2.14 0.94
C TYR A 91 12.84 -0.92 0.66
N TRP A 92 12.31 -0.24 1.70
CA TRP A 92 11.35 0.85 1.51
C TRP A 92 11.91 2.00 0.69
N ASN A 93 13.17 2.38 0.89
CA ASN A 93 13.80 3.44 0.11
C ASN A 93 13.92 3.07 -1.37
N GLU A 94 14.24 1.82 -1.66
CA GLU A 94 14.30 1.28 -3.02
C GLU A 94 12.91 1.23 -3.66
N VAL A 95 11.87 0.87 -2.90
CA VAL A 95 10.46 0.93 -3.36
C VAL A 95 10.11 2.36 -3.77
N LYS A 96 10.38 3.35 -2.91
CA LYS A 96 10.11 4.76 -3.21
C LYS A 96 10.84 5.22 -4.46
N ALA A 97 12.14 4.98 -4.53
CA ALA A 97 12.98 5.38 -5.66
C ALA A 97 12.51 4.77 -6.98
N MET A 98 12.13 3.49 -6.95
CA MET A 98 11.63 2.77 -8.12
C MET A 98 10.30 3.36 -8.62
N CYS A 99 9.35 3.63 -7.73
CA CYS A 99 8.05 4.21 -8.09
C CYS A 99 8.19 5.67 -8.58
N LEU A 100 9.01 6.48 -7.93
CA LEU A 100 9.29 7.86 -8.35
C LEU A 100 9.96 7.93 -9.73
N LYS A 101 10.85 6.99 -10.04
CA LYS A 101 11.43 6.89 -11.39
C LYS A 101 10.40 6.45 -12.42
N ALA A 102 9.55 5.48 -12.07
CA ALA A 102 8.56 4.93 -12.99
C ALA A 102 7.47 5.93 -13.40
N MET A 103 7.07 6.84 -12.49
CA MET A 103 6.04 7.84 -12.79
C MET A 103 6.39 8.77 -13.96
N HIS A 104 7.67 8.91 -14.28
CA HIS A 104 8.15 9.74 -15.39
C HIS A 104 8.27 9.00 -16.73
N VAL A 105 8.06 7.68 -16.76
CA VAL A 105 8.19 6.88 -17.99
C VAL A 105 7.06 7.18 -18.97
N VAL A 106 5.83 7.41 -18.46
CA VAL A 106 4.67 7.81 -19.26
C VAL A 106 4.02 9.03 -18.58
N PRO A 107 4.58 10.23 -18.71
CA PRO A 107 4.15 11.41 -17.96
C PRO A 107 2.73 11.89 -18.31
N GLN A 108 2.15 11.42 -19.43
CA GLN A 108 0.76 11.67 -19.78
C GLN A 108 -0.22 10.97 -18.81
N VAL A 109 0.22 9.89 -18.16
CA VAL A 109 -0.54 9.21 -17.12
C VAL A 109 -0.08 9.75 -15.77
N ARG A 110 -0.70 10.85 -15.36
CA ARG A 110 -0.25 11.64 -14.19
C ARG A 110 -0.46 10.95 -12.84
N PHE A 111 -1.45 10.08 -12.74
CA PHE A 111 -1.77 9.34 -11.52
C PHE A 111 -1.68 7.84 -11.75
N VAL A 112 -0.75 7.18 -11.08
CA VAL A 112 -0.51 5.74 -11.20
C VAL A 112 -0.35 5.12 -9.82
N ALA A 113 -1.06 4.01 -9.58
CA ALA A 113 -0.81 3.15 -8.43
C ALA A 113 -0.01 1.91 -8.88
N TRP A 114 1.17 1.77 -8.30
CA TRP A 114 2.12 0.70 -8.56
C TRP A 114 1.90 -0.44 -7.58
N ASP A 115 1.78 -1.65 -8.08
CA ASP A 115 1.78 -2.86 -7.27
C ASP A 115 3.20 -3.44 -7.24
N VAL A 116 3.75 -3.52 -6.05
CA VAL A 116 5.14 -3.91 -5.79
C VAL A 116 5.18 -5.14 -4.90
N ALA A 117 5.91 -6.17 -5.33
CA ALA A 117 6.25 -7.30 -4.49
C ALA A 117 7.66 -7.12 -3.93
N ILE A 118 7.86 -7.54 -2.68
CA ILE A 118 9.18 -7.53 -2.05
C ILE A 118 9.77 -8.93 -2.07
N THR A 119 10.85 -9.10 -2.81
CA THR A 119 11.62 -10.35 -2.86
C THR A 119 12.74 -10.33 -1.81
N PRO A 120 13.42 -11.46 -1.55
CA PRO A 120 14.58 -11.50 -0.67
C PRO A 120 15.74 -10.57 -1.09
N THR A 121 15.78 -10.16 -2.36
CA THR A 121 16.87 -9.37 -2.94
C THR A 121 16.45 -7.96 -3.36
N GLY A 122 15.19 -7.57 -3.15
CA GLY A 122 14.70 -6.23 -3.46
C GLY A 122 13.27 -6.20 -3.98
N PRO A 123 12.74 -4.99 -4.25
CA PRO A 123 11.40 -4.80 -4.78
C PRO A 123 11.33 -5.12 -6.28
N VAL A 124 10.17 -5.60 -6.73
CA VAL A 124 9.85 -5.80 -8.15
C VAL A 124 8.44 -5.28 -8.44
N PHE A 125 8.23 -4.66 -9.60
CA PHE A 125 6.88 -4.31 -10.06
C PHE A 125 6.10 -5.56 -10.44
N ILE A 126 4.82 -5.57 -10.05
CA ILE A 126 3.81 -6.50 -10.57
C ILE A 126 3.07 -5.81 -11.71
N GLU A 127 2.52 -4.64 -11.45
CA GLU A 127 1.77 -3.85 -12.44
C GLU A 127 1.69 -2.37 -12.04
N GLY A 128 1.29 -1.52 -13.01
CA GLY A 128 0.90 -0.14 -12.79
C GLY A 128 -0.55 0.07 -13.19
N ASN A 129 -1.34 0.72 -12.35
CA ASN A 129 -2.77 0.99 -12.56
C ASN A 129 -2.99 2.47 -12.75
N SER A 130 -3.46 2.89 -13.94
CA SER A 130 -3.75 4.29 -14.27
C SER A 130 -5.08 4.80 -13.71
N PHE A 131 -5.92 3.91 -13.20
CA PHE A 131 -7.22 4.27 -12.62
C PHE A 131 -7.48 3.43 -11.34
N PRO A 132 -6.69 3.65 -10.28
CA PRO A 132 -6.83 2.87 -9.05
C PRO A 132 -8.12 3.21 -8.31
N SER A 133 -8.70 2.20 -7.65
CA SER A 133 -9.83 2.43 -6.75
C SER A 133 -9.43 3.32 -5.57
N HIS A 134 -10.30 4.26 -5.21
CA HIS A 134 -10.13 5.15 -4.05
C HIS A 134 -10.72 4.57 -2.74
N ALA A 135 -11.38 3.42 -2.77
CA ALA A 135 -12.04 2.87 -1.59
C ALA A 135 -11.04 2.41 -0.53
N ILE A 136 -10.05 1.62 -0.92
CA ILE A 136 -9.09 1.02 0.03
C ILE A 136 -8.24 2.08 0.75
N PRO A 137 -7.65 3.10 0.07
CA PRO A 137 -6.85 4.09 0.77
C PRO A 137 -7.65 5.03 1.68
N GLN A 138 -8.98 4.90 1.71
CA GLN A 138 -9.89 5.72 2.53
C GLN A 138 -10.70 4.91 3.54
N PHE A 139 -10.28 3.71 3.93
CA PHE A 139 -10.99 2.96 4.96
C PHE A 139 -11.14 3.78 6.24
N ALA A 140 -12.37 3.85 6.77
CA ALA A 140 -12.70 4.65 7.96
C ALA A 140 -11.83 4.30 9.18
N ALA A 141 -11.41 3.05 9.30
CA ALA A 141 -10.51 2.60 10.36
C ALA A 141 -9.15 3.33 10.37
N HIS A 142 -8.73 3.90 9.24
CA HIS A 142 -7.45 4.62 9.09
C HIS A 142 -7.59 6.14 9.21
N PHE A 143 -8.82 6.66 9.27
CA PHE A 143 -9.14 8.09 9.33
C PHE A 143 -10.17 8.37 10.43
N PRO A 144 -9.75 8.34 11.70
CA PRO A 144 -10.65 8.54 12.84
C PRO A 144 -11.29 9.94 12.87
N ASP A 145 -10.69 10.91 12.16
CA ASP A 145 -11.24 12.27 11.98
C ASP A 145 -12.37 12.34 10.93
N GLY A 146 -12.57 11.28 10.14
CA GLY A 146 -13.58 11.21 9.09
C GLY A 146 -13.27 12.04 7.84
N ILE A 147 -12.10 12.69 7.75
CA ILE A 147 -11.72 13.55 6.61
C ILE A 147 -11.23 12.71 5.42
N GLY A 148 -10.59 11.57 5.69
CA GLY A 148 -10.05 10.70 4.65
C GLY A 148 -8.77 11.23 4.03
N ILE A 149 -8.52 10.83 2.77
CA ILE A 149 -7.24 11.07 2.09
C ILE A 149 -7.20 12.38 1.28
N LEU A 150 -8.32 13.11 1.18
CA LEU A 150 -8.44 14.32 0.37
C LEU A 150 -7.32 15.34 0.66
N PRO A 151 -6.98 15.68 1.93
CA PRO A 151 -5.91 16.63 2.21
C PRO A 151 -4.55 16.25 1.62
N ARG A 152 -4.29 14.96 1.43
CA ARG A 152 -3.04 14.53 0.77
C ARG A 152 -3.03 14.89 -0.71
N PHE A 153 -4.17 14.78 -1.41
CA PHE A 153 -4.26 15.18 -2.81
C PHE A 153 -4.13 16.68 -2.98
N GLU A 154 -4.70 17.48 -2.07
CA GLU A 154 -4.61 18.95 -2.07
C GLU A 154 -3.18 19.49 -1.97
N GLU A 155 -2.25 18.69 -1.43
CA GLU A 155 -0.83 19.04 -1.46
C GLU A 155 -0.24 19.00 -2.88
N PHE A 156 -0.82 18.22 -3.78
CA PHE A 156 -0.29 17.95 -5.12
C PHE A 156 -1.01 18.72 -6.23
N ILE A 157 -2.30 18.95 -6.07
CA ILE A 157 -3.17 19.55 -7.09
C ILE A 157 -4.10 20.59 -6.49
N ASP A 158 -4.58 21.52 -7.31
CA ASP A 158 -5.73 22.36 -7.01
C ASP A 158 -7.02 21.59 -7.29
N LEU A 159 -7.91 21.54 -6.31
CA LEU A 159 -9.21 20.87 -6.38
C LEU A 159 -10.35 21.88 -6.51
#